data_ae06a6d28d63c6fced11d5a0c9fad2ae
#
_entry.id   ae06a6d28d63c6fced11d5a0c9fad2ae
#
_cell.length_a   1.000
_cell.length_b   1.000
_cell.length_c   1.000
_cell.angle_alpha   90.00
_cell.angle_beta   90.00
_cell.angle_gamma   90.00
#
_symmetry.space_group_name_H-M   'P 1'
#
loop_
_entity.id
_entity.type
_entity.pdbx_description
1 polymer ?
#
loop_
_entity_poly.entity_id
_entity_poly.type
_entity_poly.pdbx_seq_one_letter_code
_entity_poly.pdbx_strand_id
1 'polypeptide(L)'
;ESYDYKTFVVQNPPSKPLTIEEMDDVYALPYMRTYHPSYEKAGGVPAISEVKFSLVSNRGCFGGCSFCALTFHQGRIVQTRSHESLLKEANEMVKDKDFKGYIHDVGGPTANFRAPSCEKQLKYGVCKEKQCLFPKPCKNMKVDHRDYVALLRKLRKIPGVRKVFIRSGIRFDYVMADKDDTFLKELCQYHISGQLKVAPEHVSDAV
;
A
#
# COMPACT_ATOMS: atom_id res chain seq x y z
N GLU A 1 -21.17 -5.27 24.51
CA GLU A 1 -21.03 -4.56 25.78
C GLU A 1 -22.38 -4.03 26.23
N SER A 2 -22.68 -4.17 27.51
CA SER A 2 -23.94 -3.66 28.10
C SER A 2 -23.73 -2.22 28.58
N TYR A 3 -24.61 -1.31 28.17
CA TYR A 3 -24.61 0.09 28.65
C TYR A 3 -25.46 0.27 29.89
N ASP A 4 -26.53 -0.49 29.95
CA ASP A 4 -27.44 -0.59 31.09
C ASP A 4 -28.13 -1.96 31.06
N TYR A 5 -29.09 -2.20 31.94
CA TYR A 5 -29.82 -3.47 31.99
C TYR A 5 -30.79 -3.70 30.79
N LYS A 6 -30.96 -2.72 29.89
CA LYS A 6 -31.93 -2.76 28.79
C LYS A 6 -31.30 -2.50 27.42
N THR A 7 -30.13 -1.86 27.37
CA THR A 7 -29.44 -1.49 26.12
C THR A 7 -28.06 -2.09 26.03
N PHE A 8 -27.68 -2.51 24.86
CA PHE A 8 -26.34 -3.08 24.58
C PHE A 8 -25.88 -2.69 23.17
N VAL A 9 -24.58 -2.60 23.02
CA VAL A 9 -23.95 -2.41 21.72
C VAL A 9 -23.59 -3.76 21.13
N VAL A 10 -24.04 -4.00 19.90
CA VAL A 10 -23.69 -5.18 19.11
C VAL A 10 -22.58 -4.80 18.16
N GLN A 11 -21.40 -5.38 18.34
CA GLN A 11 -20.31 -5.26 17.39
C GLN A 11 -20.42 -6.38 16.35
N ASN A 12 -20.81 -6.02 15.15
CA ASN A 12 -20.81 -6.96 14.03
C ASN A 12 -19.38 -7.28 13.56
N PRO A 13 -19.18 -8.43 12.89
CA PRO A 13 -17.92 -8.71 12.22
C PRO A 13 -17.58 -7.61 11.20
N PRO A 14 -16.29 -7.32 10.96
CA PRO A 14 -15.88 -6.37 9.91
C PRO A 14 -16.34 -6.85 8.52
N SER A 15 -16.54 -5.92 7.62
CA SER A 15 -16.81 -6.22 6.22
C SER A 15 -15.73 -7.08 5.59
N LYS A 16 -16.10 -7.86 4.58
CA LYS A 16 -15.11 -8.60 3.77
C LYS A 16 -14.16 -7.62 3.08
N PRO A 17 -12.90 -8.01 2.83
CA PRO A 17 -12.00 -7.24 1.99
C PRO A 17 -12.63 -7.00 0.61
N LEU A 18 -12.39 -5.82 0.04
CA LEU A 18 -12.82 -5.51 -1.33
C LEU A 18 -12.12 -6.40 -2.34
N THR A 19 -12.81 -6.76 -3.39
CA THR A 19 -12.21 -7.38 -4.58
C THR A 19 -11.37 -6.37 -5.36
N ILE A 20 -10.62 -6.83 -6.36
CA ILE A 20 -9.85 -5.92 -7.23
C ILE A 20 -10.81 -4.99 -7.99
N GLU A 21 -11.91 -5.52 -8.50
CA GLU A 21 -12.93 -4.77 -9.23
C GLU A 21 -13.56 -3.68 -8.35
N GLU A 22 -13.97 -4.03 -7.14
CA GLU A 22 -14.52 -3.06 -6.19
C GLU A 22 -13.50 -1.97 -5.80
N MET A 23 -12.21 -2.35 -5.63
CA MET A 23 -11.13 -1.39 -5.41
C MET A 23 -10.97 -0.45 -6.61
N ASP A 24 -10.95 -0.99 -7.82
CA ASP A 24 -10.80 -0.21 -9.04
C ASP A 24 -11.97 0.75 -9.25
N ASP A 25 -13.22 0.32 -8.97
CA ASP A 25 -14.42 1.15 -9.04
C ASP A 25 -14.34 2.32 -8.05
N VAL A 26 -13.90 2.08 -6.80
CA VAL A 26 -13.68 3.15 -5.82
C VAL A 26 -12.67 4.17 -6.31
N TYR A 27 -11.54 3.73 -6.88
CA TYR A 27 -10.51 4.63 -7.41
C TYR A 27 -10.85 5.26 -8.76
N ALA A 28 -11.87 4.75 -9.46
CA ALA A 28 -12.40 5.33 -10.70
C ALA A 28 -13.41 6.47 -10.45
N LEU A 29 -13.84 6.70 -9.22
CA LEU A 29 -14.73 7.81 -8.89
C LEU A 29 -14.12 9.17 -9.27
N PRO A 30 -14.94 10.18 -9.62
CA PRO A 30 -14.46 11.47 -10.12
C PRO A 30 -13.90 12.36 -9.01
N TYR A 31 -12.82 11.94 -8.39
CA TYR A 31 -12.13 12.73 -7.38
C TYR A 31 -11.49 13.98 -7.97
N MET A 32 -11.59 15.10 -7.25
CA MET A 32 -10.97 16.38 -7.64
C MET A 32 -9.44 16.37 -7.54
N ARG A 33 -8.84 15.39 -6.86
CA ARG A 33 -7.39 15.21 -6.68
C ARG A 33 -6.66 16.43 -6.12
N THR A 34 -7.39 17.26 -5.38
CA THR A 34 -6.87 18.44 -4.69
C THR A 34 -7.67 18.69 -3.42
N TYR A 35 -7.26 19.68 -2.63
CA TYR A 35 -7.98 20.08 -1.42
C TYR A 35 -9.29 20.79 -1.75
N HIS A 36 -10.20 20.85 -0.77
CA HIS A 36 -11.47 21.53 -0.92
C HIS A 36 -11.28 23.06 -1.10
N PRO A 37 -12.05 23.74 -1.98
CA PRO A 37 -11.89 25.17 -2.26
C PRO A 37 -11.99 26.09 -1.04
N SER A 38 -12.64 25.66 0.04
CA SER A 38 -12.70 26.46 1.29
C SER A 38 -11.32 26.78 1.88
N TYR A 39 -10.29 26.00 1.56
CA TYR A 39 -8.94 26.22 2.04
C TYR A 39 -8.15 27.25 1.21
N GLU A 40 -8.64 27.66 0.04
CA GLU A 40 -7.96 28.64 -0.85
C GLU A 40 -7.62 29.95 -0.09
N LYS A 41 -8.60 30.49 0.66
CA LYS A 41 -8.41 31.73 1.43
C LYS A 41 -7.36 31.60 2.54
N ALA A 42 -7.11 30.41 3.01
CA ALA A 42 -6.09 30.11 4.02
C ALA A 42 -4.71 29.76 3.41
N GLY A 43 -4.54 29.91 2.09
CA GLY A 43 -3.31 29.56 1.38
C GLY A 43 -3.20 28.11 0.94
N GLY A 44 -4.33 27.39 0.91
CA GLY A 44 -4.40 25.98 0.49
C GLY A 44 -4.02 25.00 1.60
N VAL A 45 -3.66 23.78 1.20
CA VAL A 45 -3.19 22.71 2.10
C VAL A 45 -1.78 22.30 1.68
N PRO A 46 -0.73 22.70 2.42
CA PRO A 46 0.66 22.44 2.04
C PRO A 46 0.99 20.96 1.80
N ALA A 47 0.38 20.06 2.57
CA ALA A 47 0.59 18.61 2.44
C ALA A 47 0.22 18.03 1.06
N ILE A 48 -0.59 18.73 0.25
CA ILE A 48 -0.97 18.26 -1.08
C ILE A 48 0.25 18.10 -2.00
N SER A 49 1.27 18.95 -1.84
CA SER A 49 2.50 18.89 -2.63
C SER A 49 3.23 17.55 -2.50
N GLU A 50 3.13 16.90 -1.34
CA GLU A 50 3.78 15.63 -1.06
C GLU A 50 3.05 14.44 -1.65
N VAL A 51 1.71 14.53 -1.77
CA VAL A 51 0.88 13.36 -2.10
C VAL A 51 0.18 13.44 -3.46
N LYS A 52 0.06 14.64 -4.06
CA LYS A 52 -0.70 14.90 -5.29
C LYS A 52 -0.37 13.93 -6.43
N PHE A 53 0.90 13.60 -6.59
CA PHE A 53 1.40 12.73 -7.66
C PHE A 53 1.88 11.38 -7.13
N SER A 54 1.10 10.80 -6.22
CA SER A 54 1.33 9.48 -5.65
C SER A 54 0.18 8.55 -6.00
N LEU A 55 0.49 7.26 -6.16
CA LEU A 55 -0.46 6.19 -6.46
C LEU A 55 -0.60 5.27 -5.25
N VAL A 56 -1.82 5.11 -4.76
CA VAL A 56 -2.14 4.08 -3.76
C VAL A 56 -2.41 2.78 -4.50
N SER A 57 -1.51 1.82 -4.38
CA SER A 57 -1.58 0.56 -5.11
C SER A 57 -2.28 -0.57 -4.36
N ASN A 58 -2.35 -0.47 -3.03
CA ASN A 58 -2.93 -1.49 -2.16
C ASN A 58 -3.38 -0.90 -0.83
N ARG A 59 -4.23 -1.64 -0.15
CA ARG A 59 -4.68 -1.41 1.23
C ARG A 59 -4.48 -2.68 2.04
N GLY A 60 -4.49 -2.54 3.37
CA GLY A 60 -4.24 -3.66 4.27
C GLY A 60 -2.76 -4.01 4.41
N CYS A 61 -2.42 -4.67 5.51
CA CYS A 61 -1.03 -5.05 5.79
C CYS A 61 -1.00 -6.30 6.67
N PHE A 62 -0.36 -7.37 6.20
CA PHE A 62 -0.21 -8.59 6.99
C PHE A 62 1.02 -8.58 7.92
N GLY A 63 1.74 -7.47 8.02
CA GLY A 63 2.89 -7.31 8.92
C GLY A 63 2.53 -7.59 10.38
N GLY A 64 1.38 -7.08 10.84
CA GLY A 64 0.87 -7.37 12.18
C GLY A 64 1.70 -6.79 13.31
N CYS A 65 2.40 -5.68 13.09
CA CYS A 65 3.21 -5.00 14.10
C CYS A 65 2.35 -4.57 15.27
N SER A 66 2.78 -4.82 16.50
CA SER A 66 2.00 -4.62 17.73
C SER A 66 1.58 -3.16 17.98
N PHE A 67 2.38 -2.20 17.53
CA PHE A 67 2.13 -0.76 17.69
C PHE A 67 1.30 -0.14 16.54
N CYS A 68 1.07 -0.87 15.44
CA CYS A 68 0.55 -0.28 14.21
C CYS A 68 -0.97 -0.40 14.08
N ALA A 69 -1.67 0.73 14.02
CA ALA A 69 -3.12 0.78 13.87
C ALA A 69 -3.63 0.35 12.49
N LEU A 70 -2.78 0.29 11.47
CA LEU A 70 -3.17 -0.14 10.11
C LEU A 70 -3.82 -1.51 10.08
N THR A 71 -3.36 -2.43 10.92
CA THR A 71 -3.93 -3.77 11.08
C THR A 71 -5.42 -3.72 11.48
N PHE A 72 -5.80 -2.73 12.30
CA PHE A 72 -7.17 -2.60 12.81
C PHE A 72 -8.10 -1.90 11.83
N HIS A 73 -7.67 -0.80 11.22
CA HIS A 73 -8.57 -0.03 10.36
C HIS A 73 -8.51 -0.37 8.85
N GLN A 74 -7.46 -1.03 8.37
CA GLN A 74 -7.38 -1.52 6.98
C GLN A 74 -7.40 -3.04 6.87
N GLY A 75 -7.19 -3.73 7.99
CA GLY A 75 -7.14 -5.19 8.05
C GLY A 75 -5.80 -5.79 7.64
N ARG A 76 -5.69 -7.10 7.83
CA ARG A 76 -4.48 -7.88 7.55
C ARG A 76 -4.51 -8.63 6.21
N ILE A 77 -5.57 -8.46 5.43
CA ILE A 77 -5.67 -9.01 4.08
C ILE A 77 -5.37 -7.87 3.11
N VAL A 78 -4.36 -8.06 2.28
CA VAL A 78 -3.98 -7.06 1.29
C VAL A 78 -5.01 -7.05 0.16
N GLN A 79 -5.51 -5.86 -0.15
CA GLN A 79 -6.46 -5.56 -1.21
C GLN A 79 -5.73 -4.70 -2.24
N THR A 80 -5.68 -5.13 -3.47
CA THR A 80 -4.88 -4.46 -4.51
C THR A 80 -5.77 -3.88 -5.61
N ARG A 81 -5.28 -2.84 -6.24
CA ARG A 81 -5.80 -2.32 -7.51
C ARG A 81 -5.15 -3.04 -8.67
N SER A 82 -5.88 -3.14 -9.78
CA SER A 82 -5.34 -3.65 -11.04
C SER A 82 -4.25 -2.74 -11.60
N HIS A 83 -3.41 -3.28 -12.48
CA HIS A 83 -2.46 -2.46 -13.24
C HIS A 83 -3.19 -1.44 -14.12
N GLU A 84 -4.33 -1.81 -14.70
CA GLU A 84 -5.12 -0.94 -15.58
C GLU A 84 -5.61 0.30 -14.84
N SER A 85 -6.20 0.14 -13.65
CA SER A 85 -6.64 1.23 -12.78
C SER A 85 -5.50 2.19 -12.45
N LEU A 86 -4.33 1.66 -12.07
CA LEU A 86 -3.15 2.47 -11.73
C LEU A 86 -2.55 3.18 -12.93
N LEU A 87 -2.50 2.54 -14.10
CA LEU A 87 -2.03 3.15 -15.32
C LEU A 87 -2.97 4.25 -15.81
N LYS A 88 -4.28 4.05 -15.72
CA LYS A 88 -5.28 5.07 -16.02
C LYS A 88 -5.07 6.31 -15.16
N GLU A 89 -4.94 6.14 -13.84
CA GLU A 89 -4.69 7.24 -12.92
C GLU A 89 -3.37 7.95 -13.21
N ALA A 90 -2.29 7.22 -13.48
CA ALA A 90 -1.00 7.80 -13.85
C ALA A 90 -1.07 8.62 -15.15
N ASN A 91 -1.81 8.16 -16.15
CA ASN A 91 -2.03 8.91 -17.39
C ASN A 91 -2.84 10.20 -17.14
N GLU A 92 -3.78 10.22 -16.21
CA GLU A 92 -4.45 11.47 -15.80
C GLU A 92 -3.50 12.42 -15.07
N MET A 93 -2.62 11.90 -14.20
CA MET A 93 -1.60 12.73 -13.53
C MET A 93 -0.67 13.43 -14.51
N VAL A 94 -0.27 12.76 -15.59
CA VAL A 94 0.61 13.35 -16.62
C VAL A 94 -0.01 14.58 -17.30
N LYS A 95 -1.34 14.64 -17.39
CA LYS A 95 -2.06 15.79 -17.96
C LYS A 95 -2.13 17.02 -17.06
N ASP A 96 -1.83 16.86 -15.75
CA ASP A 96 -1.86 17.96 -14.80
C ASP A 96 -0.71 18.94 -15.09
N LYS A 97 -1.02 20.24 -15.17
CA LYS A 97 -0.05 21.31 -15.46
C LYS A 97 1.12 21.37 -14.48
N ASP A 98 0.91 20.92 -13.25
CA ASP A 98 1.90 20.91 -12.19
C ASP A 98 2.79 19.65 -12.22
N PHE A 99 2.45 18.66 -13.01
CA PHE A 99 3.23 17.43 -13.12
C PHE A 99 4.58 17.68 -13.79
N LYS A 100 5.66 17.36 -13.09
CA LYS A 100 7.04 17.56 -13.56
C LYS A 100 7.73 16.28 -14.04
N GLY A 101 6.94 15.23 -14.27
CA GLY A 101 7.44 13.92 -14.71
C GLY A 101 7.79 12.96 -13.56
N TYR A 102 7.46 13.29 -12.32
CA TYR A 102 7.79 12.49 -11.16
C TYR A 102 6.54 11.91 -10.50
N ILE A 103 6.41 10.58 -10.51
CA ILE A 103 5.48 9.89 -9.63
C ILE A 103 6.22 9.74 -8.28
N HIS A 104 5.68 10.38 -7.25
CA HIS A 104 6.37 10.52 -5.97
C HIS A 104 6.32 9.23 -5.14
N ASP A 105 5.28 8.42 -5.31
CA ASP A 105 5.14 7.13 -4.65
C ASP A 105 4.22 6.20 -5.43
N VAL A 106 4.51 4.91 -5.39
CA VAL A 106 3.61 3.83 -5.82
C VAL A 106 3.53 2.85 -4.67
N GLY A 107 2.63 3.10 -3.73
CA GLY A 107 2.68 2.41 -2.46
C GLY A 107 1.34 2.16 -1.81
N GLY A 108 1.39 2.03 -0.52
CA GLY A 108 0.30 1.72 0.37
C GLY A 108 0.82 1.59 1.80
N PRO A 109 0.09 0.94 2.72
CA PRO A 109 0.57 0.70 4.08
C PRO A 109 1.93 0.01 4.15
N THR A 110 2.20 -0.85 3.17
CA THR A 110 3.50 -1.47 2.90
C THR A 110 3.62 -1.57 1.38
N ALA A 111 4.56 -0.86 0.79
CA ALA A 111 4.61 -0.66 -0.66
C ALA A 111 4.74 -1.97 -1.45
N ASN A 112 5.56 -2.90 -0.96
CA ASN A 112 5.83 -4.15 -1.64
C ASN A 112 4.85 -5.30 -1.33
N PHE A 113 3.72 -5.00 -0.68
CA PHE A 113 2.65 -5.98 -0.50
C PHE A 113 1.61 -5.82 -1.62
N ARG A 114 1.63 -6.71 -2.59
CA ARG A 114 0.73 -6.66 -3.75
C ARG A 114 -0.25 -7.84 -3.82
N ALA A 115 -0.24 -8.71 -2.81
CA ALA A 115 -1.15 -9.84 -2.72
C ALA A 115 -1.38 -10.25 -1.27
N PRO A 116 -2.45 -10.97 -0.95
CA PRO A 116 -2.61 -11.64 0.34
C PRO A 116 -1.41 -12.54 0.65
N SER A 117 -1.03 -12.64 1.93
CA SER A 117 0.17 -13.40 2.32
C SER A 117 0.11 -14.87 1.95
N CYS A 118 -1.08 -15.47 1.89
CA CYS A 118 -1.29 -16.86 1.51
C CYS A 118 -2.75 -17.12 1.10
N GLU A 119 -3.00 -18.20 0.37
CA GLU A 119 -4.36 -18.61 -0.04
C GLU A 119 -5.30 -18.89 1.13
N LYS A 120 -4.75 -19.31 2.27
CA LYS A 120 -5.55 -19.56 3.47
C LYS A 120 -6.27 -18.29 3.94
N GLN A 121 -5.63 -17.11 3.81
CA GLN A 121 -6.27 -15.85 4.19
C GLN A 121 -7.56 -15.58 3.41
N LEU A 122 -7.57 -15.88 2.12
CA LEU A 122 -8.74 -15.69 1.27
C LEU A 122 -9.89 -16.62 1.64
N LYS A 123 -9.56 -17.86 2.04
CA LYS A 123 -10.57 -18.89 2.33
C LYS A 123 -11.09 -18.86 3.77
N TYR A 124 -10.22 -18.62 4.74
CA TYR A 124 -10.52 -18.75 6.16
C TYR A 124 -10.26 -17.49 6.99
N GLY A 125 -9.86 -16.40 6.33
CA GLY A 125 -9.44 -15.18 7.01
C GLY A 125 -8.03 -15.27 7.60
N VAL A 126 -7.67 -14.26 8.37
CA VAL A 126 -6.34 -14.15 8.99
C VAL A 126 -6.18 -15.11 10.18
N CYS A 127 -4.97 -15.56 10.41
CA CYS A 127 -4.64 -16.35 11.61
C CYS A 127 -4.76 -15.47 12.86
N LYS A 128 -5.49 -15.94 13.86
CA LYS A 128 -5.68 -15.20 15.14
C LYS A 128 -4.38 -15.18 15.96
N GLU A 129 -3.74 -16.34 16.10
CA GLU A 129 -2.61 -16.58 17.02
C GLU A 129 -1.24 -16.54 16.32
N LYS A 130 -1.17 -16.07 15.05
CA LYS A 130 0.06 -16.15 14.28
C LYS A 130 0.24 -14.95 13.36
N GLN A 131 1.47 -14.41 13.36
CA GLN A 131 1.91 -13.43 12.37
C GLN A 131 2.52 -14.12 11.15
N CYS A 132 2.54 -13.41 10.01
CA CYS A 132 3.05 -13.98 8.75
C CYS A 132 4.58 -13.91 8.66
N LEU A 133 5.20 -12.89 9.27
CA LEU A 133 6.62 -12.60 9.17
C LEU A 133 7.38 -12.83 10.46
N PHE A 134 6.73 -12.81 11.60
CA PHE A 134 7.37 -12.94 12.91
C PHE A 134 6.92 -14.23 13.63
N PRO A 135 7.80 -14.90 14.43
CA PRO A 135 9.27 -14.66 14.60
C PRO A 135 10.09 -15.13 13.40
N LYS A 136 9.49 -15.89 12.51
CA LYS A 136 10.07 -16.36 11.23
C LYS A 136 9.00 -16.33 10.14
N PRO A 137 9.38 -16.11 8.88
CA PRO A 137 8.44 -16.17 7.77
C PRO A 137 7.61 -17.47 7.79
N CYS A 138 6.29 -17.31 7.66
CA CYS A 138 5.38 -18.45 7.67
C CYS A 138 5.62 -19.33 6.43
N LYS A 139 5.75 -20.65 6.62
CA LYS A 139 5.97 -21.60 5.52
C LYS A 139 4.87 -21.60 4.44
N ASN A 140 3.68 -21.11 4.77
CA ASN A 140 2.57 -20.99 3.84
C ASN A 140 2.54 -19.63 3.14
N MET A 141 3.42 -18.69 3.52
CA MET A 141 3.49 -17.37 2.92
C MET A 141 4.02 -17.48 1.49
N LYS A 142 3.34 -16.81 0.57
CA LYS A 142 3.80 -16.66 -0.81
C LYS A 142 4.54 -15.33 -0.91
N VAL A 143 5.84 -15.41 -1.16
CA VAL A 143 6.68 -14.23 -1.39
C VAL A 143 6.85 -14.09 -2.89
N ASP A 144 6.38 -12.97 -3.44
CA ASP A 144 6.44 -12.73 -4.88
C ASP A 144 6.35 -11.22 -5.17
N HIS A 145 7.38 -10.65 -5.75
CA HIS A 145 7.40 -9.25 -6.15
C HIS A 145 7.20 -9.03 -7.67
N ARG A 146 7.01 -10.10 -8.46
CA ARG A 146 6.93 -10.01 -9.93
C ARG A 146 5.80 -9.10 -10.40
N ASP A 147 4.62 -9.15 -9.75
CA ASP A 147 3.51 -8.25 -10.05
C ASP A 147 3.89 -6.79 -9.85
N TYR A 148 4.55 -6.49 -8.73
CA TYR A 148 4.97 -5.13 -8.40
C TYR A 148 6.04 -4.62 -9.36
N VAL A 149 7.05 -5.43 -9.68
CA VAL A 149 8.07 -5.12 -10.70
C VAL A 149 7.41 -4.85 -12.06
N ALA A 150 6.46 -5.69 -12.47
CA ALA A 150 5.75 -5.51 -13.73
C ALA A 150 4.96 -4.19 -13.77
N LEU A 151 4.28 -3.83 -12.67
CA LEU A 151 3.60 -2.54 -12.53
C LEU A 151 4.57 -1.37 -12.67
N LEU A 152 5.66 -1.38 -11.91
CA LEU A 152 6.66 -0.31 -11.90
C LEU A 152 7.30 -0.11 -13.29
N ARG A 153 7.57 -1.21 -14.00
CA ARG A 153 8.08 -1.18 -15.37
C ARG A 153 7.07 -0.54 -16.34
N LYS A 154 5.76 -0.83 -16.19
CA LYS A 154 4.71 -0.21 -17.01
C LYS A 154 4.60 1.28 -16.73
N LEU A 155 4.61 1.70 -15.46
CA LEU A 155 4.53 3.12 -15.08
C LEU A 155 5.72 3.93 -15.61
N ARG A 156 6.93 3.38 -15.59
CA ARG A 156 8.13 4.03 -16.18
C ARG A 156 8.05 4.24 -17.70
N LYS A 157 7.20 3.48 -18.39
CA LYS A 157 7.03 3.59 -19.86
C LYS A 157 5.98 4.60 -20.28
N ILE A 158 5.24 5.21 -19.36
CA ILE A 158 4.21 6.21 -19.68
C ILE A 158 4.91 7.46 -20.24
N PRO A 159 4.53 7.95 -21.44
CA PRO A 159 5.03 9.20 -21.96
C PRO A 159 4.82 10.35 -20.98
N GLY A 160 5.86 11.15 -20.72
CA GLY A 160 5.82 12.23 -19.73
C GLY A 160 6.28 11.82 -18.32
N VAL A 161 6.34 10.53 -18.01
CA VAL A 161 6.94 10.05 -16.75
C VAL A 161 8.46 9.93 -16.90
N ARG A 162 9.20 10.64 -16.06
CA ARG A 162 10.69 10.62 -16.02
C ARG A 162 11.21 9.68 -14.94
N LYS A 163 10.54 9.66 -13.78
CA LYS A 163 10.90 8.82 -12.63
C LYS A 163 9.67 8.35 -11.89
N VAL A 164 9.76 7.15 -11.36
CA VAL A 164 8.76 6.55 -10.47
C VAL A 164 9.47 6.20 -9.19
N PHE A 165 9.12 6.87 -8.10
CA PHE A 165 9.71 6.64 -6.79
C PHE A 165 8.83 5.74 -5.93
N ILE A 166 9.45 5.10 -4.95
CA ILE A 166 8.78 4.40 -3.87
C ILE A 166 9.24 5.08 -2.58
N ARG A 167 8.32 5.79 -1.92
CA ARG A 167 8.54 6.49 -0.64
C ARG A 167 7.84 5.81 0.51
N SER A 168 6.80 5.06 0.25
CA SER A 168 6.15 4.18 1.24
C SER A 168 7.13 3.13 1.74
N GLY A 169 6.98 2.73 2.99
CA GLY A 169 7.89 1.78 3.62
C GLY A 169 7.98 0.44 2.88
N ILE A 170 9.18 -0.02 2.66
CA ILE A 170 9.48 -1.35 2.14
C ILE A 170 9.63 -2.32 3.30
N ARG A 171 8.88 -3.41 3.26
CA ARG A 171 9.02 -4.50 4.22
C ARG A 171 10.25 -5.34 3.85
N PHE A 172 11.37 -5.06 4.49
CA PHE A 172 12.67 -5.65 4.13
C PHE A 172 12.76 -7.15 4.41
N ASP A 173 12.15 -7.63 5.50
CA ASP A 173 12.10 -9.06 5.84
C ASP A 173 11.30 -9.87 4.80
N TYR A 174 10.28 -9.27 4.17
CA TYR A 174 9.57 -9.87 3.04
C TYR A 174 10.45 -9.89 1.78
N VAL A 175 11.23 -8.83 1.53
CA VAL A 175 12.22 -8.82 0.43
C VAL A 175 13.28 -9.89 0.63
N MET A 176 13.83 -10.02 1.84
CA MET A 176 14.84 -11.03 2.17
C MET A 176 14.31 -12.47 2.07
N ALA A 177 13.02 -12.67 2.21
CA ALA A 177 12.38 -13.97 2.05
C ALA A 177 12.12 -14.33 0.58
N ASP A 178 12.26 -13.39 -0.37
CA ASP A 178 12.16 -13.65 -1.80
C ASP A 178 13.45 -14.30 -2.31
N LYS A 179 13.29 -15.33 -3.13
CA LYS A 179 14.41 -16.00 -3.80
C LYS A 179 14.87 -15.26 -5.07
N ASP A 180 14.02 -14.38 -5.60
CA ASP A 180 14.29 -13.56 -6.78
C ASP A 180 14.70 -12.15 -6.33
N ASP A 181 15.94 -11.77 -6.63
CA ASP A 181 16.49 -10.46 -6.26
C ASP A 181 16.17 -9.34 -7.26
N THR A 182 15.38 -9.63 -8.29
CA THR A 182 15.00 -8.67 -9.36
C THR A 182 14.35 -7.42 -8.78
N PHE A 183 13.44 -7.59 -7.81
CA PHE A 183 12.79 -6.44 -7.18
C PHE A 183 13.80 -5.55 -6.45
N LEU A 184 14.69 -6.12 -5.65
CA LEU A 184 15.69 -5.36 -4.91
C LEU A 184 16.64 -4.60 -5.84
N LYS A 185 17.09 -5.26 -6.92
CA LYS A 185 17.95 -4.64 -7.93
C LYS A 185 17.26 -3.46 -8.62
N GLU A 186 16.03 -3.63 -9.10
CA GLU A 186 15.29 -2.56 -9.77
C GLU A 186 14.89 -1.45 -8.80
N LEU A 187 14.52 -1.78 -7.57
CA LEU A 187 14.25 -0.80 -6.52
C LEU A 187 15.45 0.15 -6.37
N CYS A 188 16.64 -0.40 -6.15
CA CYS A 188 17.85 0.40 -5.96
C CYS A 188 18.22 1.20 -7.21
N GLN A 189 18.07 0.62 -8.40
CA GLN A 189 18.49 1.25 -9.65
C GLN A 189 17.53 2.37 -10.13
N TYR A 190 16.23 2.21 -9.90
CA TYR A 190 15.23 3.05 -10.58
C TYR A 190 14.27 3.79 -9.65
N HIS A 191 14.06 3.33 -8.41
CA HIS A 191 12.93 3.75 -7.61
C HIS A 191 13.27 4.47 -6.31
N ILE A 192 14.56 4.63 -6.01
CA ILE A 192 15.03 5.35 -4.82
C ILE A 192 15.36 6.79 -5.19
N SER A 193 14.90 7.74 -4.38
CA SER A 193 15.13 9.19 -4.58
C SER A 193 16.39 9.71 -3.86
N GLY A 194 17.21 8.85 -3.31
CA GLY A 194 18.43 9.19 -2.57
C GLY A 194 18.76 8.14 -1.53
N GLN A 195 17.91 7.91 -0.55
CA GLN A 195 18.10 6.90 0.49
C GLN A 195 16.95 5.89 0.46
N LEU A 196 17.29 4.61 0.60
CA LEU A 196 16.30 3.56 0.83
C LEU A 196 15.77 3.69 2.27
N LYS A 197 14.46 3.87 2.38
CA LYS A 197 13.76 3.89 3.67
C LYS A 197 13.28 2.49 4.02
N VAL A 198 13.79 1.97 5.11
CA VAL A 198 13.30 0.76 5.77
C VAL A 198 12.99 1.10 7.22
N ALA A 199 12.11 0.36 7.84
CA ALA A 199 11.66 0.59 9.21
C ALA A 199 11.95 -0.67 10.06
N PRO A 200 13.18 -0.86 10.55
CA PRO A 200 13.51 -2.00 11.41
C PRO A 200 12.93 -1.86 12.84
N GLU A 201 12.41 -0.69 13.19
CA GLU A 201 11.73 -0.31 14.43
C GLU A 201 12.59 -0.51 15.69
N HIS A 202 13.18 -1.68 15.87
CA HIS A 202 14.06 -2.00 17.00
C HIS A 202 15.15 -3.01 16.63
N VAL A 203 16.24 -3.01 17.40
CA VAL A 203 17.40 -3.91 17.18
C VAL A 203 17.57 -4.96 18.29
N SER A 204 16.78 -4.90 19.36
CA SER A 204 16.85 -5.86 20.45
C SER A 204 15.99 -7.09 20.16
N ASP A 205 16.53 -8.28 20.47
CA ASP A 205 15.82 -9.55 20.35
C ASP A 205 14.64 -9.67 21.35
N ALA A 206 14.59 -8.81 22.37
CA ALA A 206 13.53 -8.78 23.38
C ALA A 206 12.33 -7.92 23.00
N VAL A 207 12.38 -7.16 21.90
CA VAL A 207 11.37 -6.26 21.41
C VAL A 207 10.93 -6.68 20.00
#